data_aefc51d52ccb536ec2a54aa727508193
#
_entry.id   aefc51d52ccb536ec2a54aa727508193
#
_cell.length_a   1.000
_cell.length_b   1.000
_cell.length_c   1.000
_cell.angle_alpha   90.00
_cell.angle_beta   90.00
_cell.angle_gamma   90.00
#
_symmetry.space_group_name_H-M   'P 1'
#
loop_
_entity.id
_entity.type
_entity.pdbx_description
1 polymer ?
#
loop_
_entity_poly.entity_id
_entity_poly.type
_entity_poly.pdbx_seq_one_letter_code
_entity_poly.pdbx_strand_id
1 'polypeptide(L)'
;AVDATVVLGVNEKVLKPEMKIISNASCTTNCLAPMAKVLHESFGIVSGLMTTVHSFTNDQRVLDLVHSDPRRARGASQNIIPTSTGAAKA
;
A
#
# COMPACT_ATOMS: atom_id res chain seq x y z
N ALA A 1 13.26 -1.84 -12.02
CA ALA A 1 12.47 -2.99 -11.56
C ALA A 1 13.14 -3.58 -10.33
N VAL A 2 12.38 -4.17 -9.42
CA VAL A 2 12.90 -4.89 -8.24
C VAL A 2 12.86 -6.39 -8.50
N ASP A 3 13.76 -7.13 -7.85
CA ASP A 3 13.84 -8.59 -8.00
C ASP A 3 12.68 -9.28 -7.26
N ALA A 4 12.27 -8.71 -6.13
CA ALA A 4 11.10 -9.17 -5.38
C ALA A 4 10.47 -8.04 -4.58
N THR A 5 9.16 -8.17 -4.33
CA THR A 5 8.43 -7.37 -3.33
C THR A 5 8.03 -8.29 -2.18
N VAL A 6 8.38 -7.92 -0.95
CA VAL A 6 8.25 -8.79 0.22
C VAL A 6 7.50 -8.09 1.34
N VAL A 7 6.61 -8.84 1.97
CA VAL A 7 5.98 -8.48 3.25
C VAL A 7 6.34 -9.56 4.26
N LEU A 8 6.99 -9.16 5.34
CA LEU A 8 7.42 -10.07 6.39
C LEU A 8 6.22 -10.81 7.03
N GLY A 9 6.35 -12.11 7.23
CA GLY A 9 5.27 -12.97 7.72
C GLY A 9 4.28 -13.42 6.64
N VAL A 10 4.41 -12.90 5.41
CA VAL A 10 3.52 -13.25 4.29
C VAL A 10 4.25 -14.06 3.23
N ASN A 11 5.31 -13.51 2.65
CA ASN A 11 5.98 -14.11 1.49
C ASN A 11 7.51 -14.03 1.53
N GLU A 12 8.13 -13.87 2.68
CA GLU A 12 9.60 -13.80 2.82
C GLU A 12 10.34 -15.01 2.23
N LYS A 13 9.65 -16.12 2.07
CA LYS A 13 10.20 -17.34 1.46
C LYS A 13 10.55 -17.19 -0.01
N VAL A 14 10.09 -16.15 -0.69
CA VAL A 14 10.45 -15.87 -2.09
C VAL A 14 11.86 -15.31 -2.23
N LEU A 15 12.47 -14.85 -1.13
CA LEU A 15 13.82 -14.30 -1.14
C LEU A 15 14.86 -15.36 -1.50
N LYS A 16 15.79 -14.98 -2.37
CA LYS A 16 16.91 -15.81 -2.80
C LYS A 16 18.21 -15.03 -2.67
N PRO A 17 19.35 -15.71 -2.40
CA PRO A 17 20.63 -15.04 -2.18
C PRO A 17 21.14 -14.20 -3.37
N GLU A 18 20.75 -14.53 -4.58
CA GLU A 18 21.12 -13.80 -5.79
C GLU A 18 20.36 -12.49 -6.02
N MET A 19 19.28 -12.26 -5.30
CA MET A 19 18.49 -11.02 -5.41
C MET A 19 19.26 -9.83 -4.84
N LYS A 20 19.30 -8.73 -5.58
CA LYS A 20 20.08 -7.51 -5.23
C LYS A 20 19.19 -6.35 -4.81
N ILE A 21 18.00 -6.25 -5.40
CA ILE A 21 17.08 -5.13 -5.16
C ILE A 21 15.73 -5.69 -4.76
N ILE A 22 15.36 -5.49 -3.52
CA ILE A 22 14.07 -5.92 -2.99
C ILE A 22 13.26 -4.72 -2.52
N SER A 23 11.95 -4.81 -2.66
CA SER A 23 11.00 -3.86 -2.12
C SER A 23 10.33 -4.42 -0.88
N ASN A 24 10.26 -3.63 0.18
CA ASN A 24 9.45 -3.96 1.36
C ASN A 24 7.98 -3.52 1.20
N ALA A 25 7.51 -3.38 -0.05
CA ALA A 25 6.15 -2.95 -0.37
C ALA A 25 5.79 -1.55 0.21
N SER A 26 4.52 -1.29 0.47
CA SER A 26 4.04 -0.04 1.06
C SER A 26 3.56 -0.23 2.49
N CYS A 27 3.37 0.87 3.21
CA CYS A 27 2.77 0.84 4.56
C CYS A 27 1.39 0.17 4.55
N THR A 28 0.54 0.51 3.59
CA THR A 28 -0.79 -0.08 3.45
C THR A 28 -0.70 -1.58 3.13
N THR A 29 0.21 -1.99 2.25
CA THR A 29 0.43 -3.41 1.93
C THR A 29 0.93 -4.19 3.14
N ASN A 30 1.86 -3.63 3.91
CA ASN A 30 2.37 -4.27 5.14
C ASN A 30 1.29 -4.37 6.24
N CYS A 31 0.28 -3.51 6.23
CA CYS A 31 -0.88 -3.63 7.10
C CYS A 31 -1.86 -4.69 6.57
N LEU A 32 -2.23 -4.61 5.30
CA LEU A 32 -3.31 -5.41 4.71
C LEU A 32 -2.92 -6.88 4.51
N ALA A 33 -1.72 -7.14 3.97
CA ALA A 33 -1.36 -8.48 3.54
C ALA A 33 -1.30 -9.50 4.69
N PRO A 34 -0.72 -9.20 5.87
CA PRO A 34 -0.78 -10.14 7.00
C PRO A 34 -2.20 -10.42 7.49
N MET A 35 -3.05 -9.38 7.55
CA MET A 35 -4.45 -9.55 7.95
C MET A 35 -5.22 -10.40 6.96
N ALA A 36 -5.07 -10.10 5.66
CA ALA A 36 -5.70 -10.87 4.60
C ALA A 36 -5.24 -12.34 4.59
N LYS A 37 -3.94 -12.58 4.84
CA LYS A 37 -3.39 -13.93 4.95
C LYS A 37 -4.07 -14.72 6.07
N VAL A 38 -4.14 -14.16 7.27
CA VAL A 38 -4.79 -14.83 8.42
C VAL A 38 -6.25 -15.13 8.14
N LEU A 39 -6.99 -14.17 7.58
CA LEU A 39 -8.39 -14.38 7.23
C LEU A 39 -8.55 -15.45 6.14
N HIS A 40 -7.70 -15.43 5.13
CA HIS A 40 -7.76 -16.40 4.04
C HIS A 40 -7.43 -17.82 4.53
N GLU A 41 -6.39 -17.98 5.32
CA GLU A 41 -5.97 -19.28 5.87
C GLU A 41 -6.99 -19.84 6.86
N SER A 42 -7.70 -18.97 7.61
CA SER A 42 -8.67 -19.40 8.62
C SER A 42 -10.07 -19.64 8.06
N PHE A 43 -10.53 -18.83 7.12
CA PHE A 43 -11.93 -18.83 6.67
C PHE A 43 -12.09 -18.96 5.15
N GLY A 44 -11.04 -18.71 4.38
CA GLY A 44 -11.10 -18.61 2.93
C GLY A 44 -11.73 -17.30 2.46
N ILE A 45 -10.99 -16.51 1.67
CA ILE A 45 -11.50 -15.30 1.03
C ILE A 45 -11.84 -15.61 -0.41
N VAL A 46 -13.08 -15.37 -0.81
CA VAL A 46 -13.55 -15.50 -2.20
C VAL A 46 -13.36 -14.18 -2.94
N SER A 47 -13.76 -13.09 -2.32
CA SER A 47 -13.60 -11.72 -2.85
C SER A 47 -13.67 -10.71 -1.71
N GLY A 48 -13.23 -9.48 -1.97
CA GLY A 48 -13.30 -8.44 -0.96
C GLY A 48 -13.11 -7.04 -1.55
N LEU A 49 -13.52 -6.04 -0.79
CA LEU A 49 -13.23 -4.63 -1.04
C LEU A 49 -12.46 -4.08 0.14
N MET A 50 -11.47 -3.25 -0.15
CA MET A 50 -10.65 -2.61 0.87
C MET A 50 -10.84 -1.10 0.80
N THR A 51 -11.10 -0.52 1.95
CA THR A 51 -11.03 0.93 2.16
C THR A 51 -10.00 1.21 3.23
N THR A 52 -9.06 2.11 2.94
CA THR A 52 -8.09 2.57 3.94
C THR A 52 -8.33 4.04 4.25
N VAL A 53 -8.34 4.38 5.53
CA VAL A 53 -8.32 5.76 6.02
C VAL A 53 -6.94 6.01 6.58
N HIS A 54 -6.21 6.92 5.95
CA HIS A 54 -4.78 7.09 6.18
C HIS A 54 -4.46 8.56 6.44
N SER A 55 -3.52 8.81 7.33
CA SER A 55 -2.96 10.16 7.48
C SER A 55 -2.30 10.60 6.16
N PHE A 56 -2.32 11.90 5.88
CA PHE A 56 -1.67 12.40 4.68
C PHE A 56 -0.14 12.25 4.73
N THR A 57 0.47 12.14 3.56
CA THR A 57 1.89 11.92 3.38
C THR A 57 2.52 13.04 2.53
N ASN A 58 3.85 13.03 2.38
CA ASN A 58 4.56 14.04 1.59
C ASN A 58 4.15 14.09 0.11
N ASP A 59 3.51 13.06 -0.43
CA ASP A 59 2.96 13.08 -1.78
C ASP A 59 1.70 13.96 -1.90
N GLN A 60 1.07 14.30 -0.78
CA GLN A 60 -0.07 15.20 -0.71
C GLN A 60 0.39 16.62 -0.39
N ARG A 61 -0.39 17.61 -0.80
CA ARG A 61 -0.08 19.03 -0.56
C ARG A 61 -0.65 19.48 0.80
N VAL A 62 0.13 20.20 1.58
CA VAL A 62 -0.35 20.83 2.82
C VAL A 62 -1.31 21.98 2.48
N LEU A 63 -0.96 22.77 1.47
CA LEU A 63 -1.79 23.85 0.91
C LEU A 63 -2.27 23.44 -0.48
N ASP A 64 -3.27 24.17 -1.02
CA ASP A 64 -3.68 24.05 -2.41
C ASP A 64 -2.51 24.38 -3.35
N LEU A 65 -1.98 23.38 -4.01
CA LEU A 65 -0.84 23.49 -4.94
C LEU A 65 -0.99 22.52 -6.09
N VAL A 66 -0.35 22.81 -7.21
CA VAL A 66 -0.35 21.95 -8.39
C VAL A 66 0.16 20.54 -8.06
N HIS A 67 -0.56 19.55 -8.54
CA HIS A 67 -0.21 18.13 -8.44
C HIS A 67 -0.65 17.40 -9.70
N SER A 68 0.06 16.35 -10.10
CA SER A 68 -0.29 15.51 -11.27
C SER A 68 -1.66 14.81 -11.11
N ASP A 69 -2.04 14.44 -9.88
CA ASP A 69 -3.40 14.03 -9.54
C ASP A 69 -4.18 15.26 -9.04
N PRO A 70 -5.21 15.75 -9.76
CA PRO A 70 -5.97 16.94 -9.36
C PRO A 70 -6.61 16.83 -7.97
N ARG A 71 -6.95 15.63 -7.52
CA ARG A 71 -7.48 15.41 -6.17
C ARG A 71 -6.47 15.76 -5.08
N ARG A 72 -5.19 15.47 -5.33
CA ARG A 72 -4.07 15.78 -4.43
C ARG A 72 -3.57 17.22 -4.55
N ALA A 73 -4.17 18.03 -5.40
CA ALA A 73 -3.88 19.45 -5.53
C ALA A 73 -4.57 20.30 -4.44
N ARG A 74 -5.38 19.70 -3.60
CA ARG A 74 -6.05 20.35 -2.47
C ARG A 74 -5.30 20.11 -1.17
N GLY A 75 -5.41 21.08 -0.25
CA GLY A 75 -4.76 21.04 1.06
C GLY A 75 -5.19 19.82 1.88
N ALA A 76 -4.27 18.89 2.09
CA ALA A 76 -4.54 17.64 2.78
C ALA A 76 -4.81 17.80 4.27
N SER A 77 -4.33 18.91 4.88
CA SER A 77 -4.52 19.19 6.30
C SER A 77 -5.96 19.51 6.68
N GLN A 78 -6.79 19.90 5.72
CA GLN A 78 -8.18 20.30 5.93
C GLN A 78 -9.20 19.47 5.19
N ASN A 79 -8.73 18.45 4.45
CA ASN A 79 -9.59 17.66 3.57
C ASN A 79 -9.31 16.18 3.71
N ILE A 80 -10.35 15.37 3.46
CA ILE A 80 -10.20 13.93 3.21
C ILE A 80 -10.08 13.75 1.70
N ILE A 81 -8.88 13.45 1.23
CA ILE A 81 -8.56 13.38 -0.20
C ILE A 81 -8.62 11.92 -0.67
N PRO A 82 -9.51 11.57 -1.61
CA PRO A 82 -9.45 10.26 -2.26
C PRO A 82 -8.16 10.15 -3.09
N THR A 83 -7.40 9.09 -2.86
CA THR A 83 -6.13 8.85 -3.57
C THR A 83 -6.08 7.44 -4.12
N SER A 84 -5.23 7.22 -5.13
CA SER A 84 -4.92 5.88 -5.60
C SER A 84 -4.00 5.15 -4.62
N THR A 85 -4.08 3.82 -4.60
CA THR A 85 -3.17 2.96 -3.86
C THR A 85 -2.76 1.77 -4.70
N GLY A 86 -1.51 1.32 -4.55
CA GLY A 86 -1.02 0.08 -5.14
C GLY A 86 -1.29 -1.17 -4.29
N ALA A 87 -1.83 -1.02 -3.08
CA ALA A 87 -1.96 -2.11 -2.11
C ALA A 87 -2.77 -3.32 -2.63
N ALA A 88 -3.79 -3.07 -3.45
CA ALA A 88 -4.59 -4.15 -4.04
C ALA A 88 -3.88 -4.92 -5.18
N LYS A 89 -2.77 -4.39 -5.69
CA LYS A 89 -1.96 -5.03 -6.75
C LYS A 89 -0.74 -5.75 -6.19
N ALA A 90 -0.33 -5.37 -5.02
CA ALA A 90 0.79 -5.98 -4.31
C ALA A 90 0.35 -7.24 -3.57
#